data_0cd14639713fb14b371a58855ed36764
#
_entry.id   0cd14639713fb14b371a58855ed36764
#
_cell.length_a   1.000
_cell.length_b   1.000
_cell.length_c   1.000
_cell.angle_alpha   90.00
_cell.angle_beta   90.00
_cell.angle_gamma   90.00
#
_symmetry.space_group_name_H-M   'P 1'
#
loop_
_entity.id
_entity.type
_entity.pdbx_description
1 polymer ?
#
loop_
_entity_poly.entity_id
_entity_poly.type
_entity_poly.pdbx_seq_one_letter_code
_entity_poly.pdbx_strand_id
1 'polypeptide(L)'
;MLLNDDEKRILNGEQGEIAQRCMKFLADYGEAAGAEKLVDLDGTVDLHPGPGWVGTYGVSMEEIAKLARKGEKFKVPTFSDKDAAMNVIVDGWEQCGVLPNSDPAYREKRMKELQPFIDMGMIPTFSCTHYLVSSFWPAVGTHSAWVESSAIPWVNAVLGSRSNFDGSFQTAYLGKVPYYDMHITENRAATVLVKCEAELERDMDYDLFGWAVGEALGLKVPALLGIGRPTTTQLVKMNSALNTGGQVRMYHIPGYTPEAPTLEAAFHGRKPKETITITRNDLKRVYELMNYGSSDDVDFVYLGCPHYNIQELQKVAGLLDDRKCSTRLWVMTNPQTYKLAEQAGYRKTIEDSGATLLSGVCAGMLYGVVMPPEGKPNVMATDACKQDYYITGHCHPHKVQVRYGAMEDCVEAAVTGKWKGEWR
;
A
#
# COMPACT_ATOMS: atom_id res chain seq x y z
N MET A 1 -17.74 23.02 10.72
CA MET A 1 -17.94 21.65 11.23
C MET A 1 -18.49 21.68 12.65
N LEU A 2 -19.41 20.76 13.00
CA LEU A 2 -20.01 20.69 14.35
C LEU A 2 -19.09 19.85 15.25
N LEU A 3 -18.67 20.46 16.37
CA LEU A 3 -17.90 19.78 17.42
C LEU A 3 -18.81 19.57 18.64
N ASN A 4 -18.72 18.39 19.27
CA ASN A 4 -19.37 18.11 20.54
C ASN A 4 -18.66 18.83 21.71
N ASP A 5 -19.19 18.71 22.93
CA ASP A 5 -18.65 19.47 24.05
C ASP A 5 -17.27 18.96 24.51
N ASP A 6 -16.97 17.67 24.36
CA ASP A 6 -15.63 17.12 24.65
C ASP A 6 -14.60 17.61 23.64
N GLU A 7 -14.94 17.61 22.36
CA GLU A 7 -14.10 18.11 21.27
C GLU A 7 -13.82 19.62 21.42
N LYS A 8 -14.82 20.41 21.84
CA LYS A 8 -14.64 21.82 22.16
C LYS A 8 -13.71 22.03 23.36
N ARG A 9 -13.81 21.20 24.41
CA ARG A 9 -12.88 21.24 25.55
C ARG A 9 -11.45 20.95 25.13
N ILE A 10 -11.23 19.94 24.27
CA ILE A 10 -9.91 19.65 23.71
C ILE A 10 -9.41 20.85 22.90
N LEU A 11 -10.23 21.38 22.01
CA LEU A 11 -9.90 22.55 21.18
C LEU A 11 -9.57 23.80 22.01
N ASN A 12 -10.19 23.96 23.18
CA ASN A 12 -9.91 25.05 24.12
C ASN A 12 -8.65 24.78 24.98
N GLY A 13 -7.97 23.65 24.83
CA GLY A 13 -6.72 23.36 25.49
C GLY A 13 -6.83 22.69 26.87
N GLU A 14 -8.03 22.26 27.29
CA GLU A 14 -8.25 21.63 28.60
C GLU A 14 -7.51 20.28 28.76
N GLN A 15 -7.15 19.63 27.63
CA GLN A 15 -6.34 18.40 27.61
C GLN A 15 -4.88 18.65 27.21
N GLY A 16 -4.45 19.92 27.23
CA GLY A 16 -3.08 20.34 26.94
C GLY A 16 -2.87 20.74 25.49
N GLU A 17 -1.76 21.45 25.27
CA GLU A 17 -1.46 22.12 24.00
C GLU A 17 -1.34 21.17 22.80
N ILE A 18 -0.76 19.98 22.98
CA ILE A 18 -0.59 19.00 21.88
C ILE A 18 -1.97 18.48 21.44
N ALA A 19 -2.82 18.09 22.38
CA ALA A 19 -4.19 17.66 22.09
C ALA A 19 -5.01 18.76 21.39
N GLN A 20 -4.84 20.02 21.85
CA GLN A 20 -5.46 21.18 21.23
C GLN A 20 -5.07 21.33 19.75
N ARG A 21 -3.76 21.25 19.43
CA ARG A 21 -3.28 21.34 18.04
C ARG A 21 -3.75 20.16 17.20
N CYS A 22 -3.76 18.94 17.76
CA CYS A 22 -4.31 17.78 17.07
C CYS A 22 -5.79 17.94 16.76
N MET A 23 -6.59 18.44 17.72
CA MET A 23 -8.02 18.69 17.51
C MET A 23 -8.25 19.79 16.46
N LYS A 24 -7.45 20.86 16.52
CA LYS A 24 -7.51 21.93 15.52
C LYS A 24 -7.20 21.38 14.12
N PHE A 25 -6.18 20.54 13.98
CA PHE A 25 -5.86 19.90 12.71
C PHE A 25 -7.04 19.08 12.16
N LEU A 26 -7.67 18.23 12.99
CA LEU A 26 -8.80 17.41 12.56
C LEU A 26 -10.02 18.29 12.22
N ALA A 27 -10.23 19.39 12.95
CA ALA A 27 -11.32 20.32 12.66
C ALA A 27 -11.10 21.06 11.33
N ASP A 28 -9.91 21.61 11.10
CA ASP A 28 -9.55 22.32 9.87
C ASP A 28 -9.58 21.38 8.66
N TYR A 29 -9.02 20.17 8.81
CA TYR A 29 -9.05 19.15 7.77
C TYR A 29 -10.47 18.69 7.44
N GLY A 30 -11.27 18.42 8.47
CA GLY A 30 -12.67 18.03 8.28
C GLY A 30 -13.49 19.11 7.61
N GLU A 31 -13.29 20.38 7.97
CA GLU A 31 -13.96 21.50 7.31
C GLU A 31 -13.57 21.60 5.82
N ALA A 32 -12.28 21.48 5.51
CA ALA A 32 -11.77 21.46 4.13
C ALA A 32 -12.31 20.27 3.32
N ALA A 33 -12.50 19.11 3.96
CA ALA A 33 -13.08 17.92 3.34
C ALA A 33 -14.61 17.92 3.26
N GLY A 34 -15.29 18.96 3.80
CA GLY A 34 -16.74 19.06 3.83
C GLY A 34 -17.42 18.15 4.88
N ALA A 35 -16.67 17.73 5.91
CA ALA A 35 -17.22 16.92 6.99
C ALA A 35 -18.17 17.74 7.89
N GLU A 36 -19.33 17.18 8.22
CA GLU A 36 -20.26 17.84 9.15
C GLU A 36 -19.79 17.76 10.61
N LYS A 37 -19.13 16.68 10.98
CA LYS A 37 -18.69 16.37 12.35
C LYS A 37 -17.48 15.45 12.38
N LEU A 38 -16.91 15.22 13.56
CA LEU A 38 -16.02 14.11 13.81
C LEU A 38 -16.81 12.87 14.26
N VAL A 39 -16.23 11.70 14.06
CA VAL A 39 -16.71 10.43 14.62
C VAL A 39 -15.55 9.74 15.36
N ASP A 40 -15.92 8.93 16.37
CA ASP A 40 -14.95 8.12 17.08
C ASP A 40 -14.46 6.98 16.20
N LEU A 41 -13.17 6.69 16.27
CA LEU A 41 -12.59 5.49 15.67
C LEU A 41 -12.91 4.29 16.57
N ASP A 42 -13.47 3.26 15.98
CA ASP A 42 -13.73 1.95 16.58
C ASP A 42 -13.10 0.81 15.76
N GLY A 43 -12.36 1.16 14.72
CA GLY A 43 -11.53 0.29 13.91
C GLY A 43 -10.04 0.42 14.22
N THR A 44 -9.21 0.62 13.18
CA THR A 44 -7.74 0.66 13.28
C THR A 44 -7.16 1.89 12.60
N VAL A 45 -5.95 2.27 12.97
CA VAL A 45 -5.18 3.31 12.28
C VAL A 45 -3.93 2.71 11.64
N ASP A 46 -3.70 3.07 10.39
CA ASP A 46 -2.45 2.89 9.68
C ASP A 46 -1.79 4.26 9.50
N LEU A 47 -0.57 4.43 9.97
CA LEU A 47 0.15 5.70 9.90
C LEU A 47 1.58 5.55 9.41
N HIS A 48 2.11 6.60 8.81
CA HIS A 48 3.52 6.74 8.52
C HIS A 48 4.25 7.36 9.72
N PRO A 49 5.08 6.61 10.46
CA PRO A 49 5.81 7.15 11.59
C PRO A 49 7.09 7.86 11.12
N GLY A 50 7.14 9.17 11.19
CA GLY A 50 8.37 9.89 10.86
C GLY A 50 8.19 11.38 10.57
N PRO A 51 9.28 12.15 10.63
CA PRO A 51 9.25 13.58 10.33
C PRO A 51 9.03 13.82 8.84
N GLY A 52 8.23 14.81 8.52
CA GLY A 52 8.07 15.32 7.14
C GLY A 52 6.97 14.64 6.30
N TRP A 53 6.25 13.65 6.83
CA TRP A 53 5.08 13.06 6.18
C TRP A 53 3.78 13.45 6.88
N VAL A 54 2.66 13.26 6.18
CA VAL A 54 1.29 13.60 6.59
C VAL A 54 0.95 13.14 8.01
N GLY A 55 1.69 12.15 8.52
CA GLY A 55 1.41 11.52 9.80
C GLY A 55 1.60 12.37 11.06
N THR A 56 2.40 13.44 11.03
CA THR A 56 2.74 14.18 12.26
C THR A 56 2.60 15.69 12.12
N TYR A 57 1.78 16.19 11.24
CA TYR A 57 1.60 17.63 11.04
C TYR A 57 1.34 18.39 12.34
N GLY A 58 2.18 19.38 12.61
CA GLY A 58 2.05 20.25 13.77
C GLY A 58 2.42 19.62 15.11
N VAL A 59 2.97 18.39 15.13
CA VAL A 59 3.51 17.72 16.34
C VAL A 59 4.93 17.25 16.04
N SER A 60 5.89 17.72 16.83
CA SER A 60 7.31 17.36 16.66
C SER A 60 7.60 15.97 17.27
N MET A 61 8.69 15.35 16.80
CA MET A 61 9.18 14.07 17.34
C MET A 61 9.49 14.16 18.84
N GLU A 62 9.97 15.32 19.31
CA GLU A 62 10.24 15.58 20.73
C GLU A 62 8.94 15.60 21.55
N GLU A 63 7.89 16.21 21.03
CA GLU A 63 6.57 16.24 21.66
C GLU A 63 5.94 14.85 21.73
N ILE A 64 6.05 14.04 20.67
CA ILE A 64 5.61 12.64 20.68
C ILE A 64 6.39 11.85 21.73
N ALA A 65 7.70 12.03 21.82
CA ALA A 65 8.53 11.41 22.87
C ALA A 65 8.13 11.88 24.28
N LYS A 66 7.71 13.14 24.44
CA LYS A 66 7.19 13.65 25.72
C LYS A 66 5.85 13.02 26.09
N LEU A 67 4.94 12.81 25.13
CA LEU A 67 3.68 12.11 25.38
C LEU A 67 3.93 10.64 25.78
N ALA A 68 4.79 9.95 25.06
CA ALA A 68 5.16 8.56 25.37
C ALA A 68 5.74 8.42 26.80
N ARG A 69 6.66 9.32 27.21
CA ARG A 69 7.21 9.36 28.57
C ARG A 69 6.16 9.65 29.66
N LYS A 70 5.07 10.33 29.34
CA LYS A 70 3.93 10.54 30.24
C LYS A 70 2.99 9.34 30.30
N GLY A 71 3.22 8.29 29.52
CA GLY A 71 2.39 7.10 29.45
C GLY A 71 1.17 7.24 28.55
N GLU A 72 1.10 8.30 27.74
CA GLU A 72 0.01 8.47 26.75
C GLU A 72 0.04 7.33 25.71
N LYS A 73 -1.14 6.92 25.26
CA LYS A 73 -1.32 5.83 24.30
C LYS A 73 -2.20 6.25 23.15
N PHE A 74 -2.03 5.60 22.00
CA PHE A 74 -3.00 5.66 20.94
C PHE A 74 -4.36 5.08 21.39
N LYS A 75 -5.44 5.63 20.90
CA LYS A 75 -6.80 5.30 21.35
C LYS A 75 -7.35 4.02 20.71
N VAL A 76 -6.78 3.60 19.58
CA VAL A 76 -7.16 2.40 18.82
C VAL A 76 -5.91 1.64 18.38
N PRO A 77 -6.02 0.35 17.99
CA PRO A 77 -4.91 -0.39 17.42
C PRO A 77 -4.32 0.38 16.23
N THR A 78 -3.03 0.68 16.31
CA THR A 78 -2.33 1.54 15.35
C THR A 78 -1.15 0.77 14.77
N PHE A 79 -1.05 0.73 13.45
CA PHE A 79 0.02 0.06 12.71
C PHE A 79 0.94 1.08 12.04
N SER A 80 2.19 0.70 11.85
CA SER A 80 3.05 1.43 10.93
C SER A 80 2.90 0.88 9.53
N ASP A 81 2.64 1.76 8.57
CA ASP A 81 2.93 1.49 7.17
C ASP A 81 4.45 1.26 6.98
N LYS A 82 4.84 0.87 5.76
CA LYS A 82 6.25 0.84 5.39
C LYS A 82 6.92 2.13 5.84
N ASP A 83 8.16 2.03 6.30
CA ASP A 83 8.90 3.23 6.67
C ASP A 83 9.17 4.09 5.44
N ALA A 84 8.21 4.93 5.13
CA ALA A 84 8.26 5.84 4.00
C ALA A 84 9.39 6.86 4.10
N ALA A 85 9.93 7.07 5.28
CA ALA A 85 11.04 7.98 5.47
C ALA A 85 12.39 7.37 5.01
N MET A 86 12.34 6.33 4.20
CA MET A 86 13.55 5.72 3.60
C MET A 86 14.52 5.25 4.68
N ASN A 87 13.96 4.78 5.72
CA ASN A 87 14.68 4.59 6.91
C ASN A 87 14.76 3.13 7.18
N VAL A 88 15.61 2.72 6.89
CA VAL A 88 16.33 1.60 6.78
C VAL A 88 16.52 0.78 8.04
N ILE A 89 15.38 0.37 8.56
CA ILE A 89 15.28 -0.79 9.39
C ILE A 89 14.90 -1.95 8.49
N VAL A 90 15.72 -2.17 7.45
CA VAL A 90 15.45 -3.15 6.43
C VAL A 90 16.46 -4.26 6.58
N ASP A 91 15.99 -5.46 6.76
CA ASP A 91 16.88 -6.61 6.66
C ASP A 91 17.32 -6.80 5.20
N GLY A 92 18.59 -7.09 4.99
CA GLY A 92 19.17 -7.36 3.67
C GLY A 92 19.60 -6.14 2.86
N TRP A 93 19.42 -4.96 3.37
CA TRP A 93 19.69 -3.74 2.59
C TRP A 93 21.17 -3.41 2.42
N GLU A 94 22.03 -3.92 3.30
CA GLU A 94 23.49 -3.80 3.16
C GLU A 94 23.98 -4.37 1.82
N GLN A 95 23.32 -5.43 1.31
CA GLN A 95 23.66 -6.06 0.04
C GLN A 95 23.21 -5.26 -1.18
N CYS A 96 22.30 -4.30 -1.02
CA CYS A 96 21.84 -3.51 -2.17
C CYS A 96 22.82 -2.41 -2.59
N GLY A 97 23.80 -2.08 -1.77
CA GLY A 97 24.72 -0.96 -2.02
C GLY A 97 24.04 0.42 -1.96
N VAL A 98 22.91 0.54 -1.27
CA VAL A 98 22.17 1.81 -1.10
C VAL A 98 22.72 2.57 0.08
N LEU A 99 23.28 3.76 -0.16
CA LEU A 99 23.87 4.65 0.84
C LEU A 99 23.06 5.96 0.90
N PRO A 100 23.10 6.68 2.00
CA PRO A 100 23.94 6.62 3.21
C PRO A 100 23.36 5.78 4.35
N ASN A 101 22.31 5.08 4.14
CA ASN A 101 21.47 4.47 5.17
C ASN A 101 22.05 3.14 5.68
N SER A 102 23.22 2.69 5.16
CA SER A 102 24.00 1.56 5.65
C SER A 102 24.73 1.82 6.95
N ASP A 103 24.78 3.06 7.39
CA ASP A 103 25.42 3.39 8.63
C ASP A 103 24.62 2.83 9.82
N PRO A 104 25.20 1.94 10.65
CA PRO A 104 24.55 1.46 11.86
C PRO A 104 24.09 2.59 12.80
N ALA A 105 24.81 3.71 12.84
CA ALA A 105 24.43 4.89 13.63
C ALA A 105 23.14 5.53 13.11
N TYR A 106 22.91 5.51 11.81
CA TYR A 106 21.66 5.98 11.23
C TYR A 106 20.47 5.09 11.61
N ARG A 107 20.64 3.76 11.54
CA ARG A 107 19.62 2.81 11.98
C ARG A 107 19.28 3.01 13.46
N GLU A 108 20.29 3.13 14.31
CA GLU A 108 20.09 3.38 15.75
C GLU A 108 19.32 4.69 15.99
N LYS A 109 19.68 5.76 15.27
CA LYS A 109 18.97 7.04 15.33
C LYS A 109 17.50 6.87 14.96
N ARG A 110 17.22 6.16 13.88
CA ARG A 110 15.82 5.93 13.42
C ARG A 110 15.02 5.09 14.41
N MET A 111 15.61 4.04 14.97
CA MET A 111 14.94 3.26 16.03
C MET A 111 14.59 4.15 17.22
N LYS A 112 15.49 5.05 17.63
CA LYS A 112 15.21 6.02 18.72
C LYS A 112 14.06 6.98 18.36
N GLU A 113 13.93 7.37 17.11
CA GLU A 113 12.83 8.22 16.63
C GLU A 113 11.49 7.46 16.55
N LEU A 114 11.53 6.15 16.27
CA LEU A 114 10.33 5.31 16.19
C LEU A 114 9.88 4.81 17.57
N GLN A 115 10.78 4.66 18.52
CA GLN A 115 10.50 4.12 19.85
C GLN A 115 9.33 4.82 20.54
N PRO A 116 9.18 6.17 20.52
CA PRO A 116 8.03 6.83 21.12
C PRO A 116 6.67 6.39 20.56
N PHE A 117 6.59 6.10 19.25
CA PHE A 117 5.35 5.58 18.66
C PHE A 117 5.05 4.16 19.17
N ILE A 118 6.09 3.32 19.26
CA ILE A 118 5.97 1.95 19.80
C ILE A 118 5.56 2.02 21.26
N ASP A 119 6.16 2.90 22.05
CA ASP A 119 5.82 3.13 23.47
C ASP A 119 4.37 3.62 23.63
N MET A 120 3.84 4.37 22.67
CA MET A 120 2.44 4.77 22.60
C MET A 120 1.49 3.65 22.12
N GLY A 121 2.03 2.49 21.75
CA GLY A 121 1.25 1.31 21.35
C GLY A 121 1.16 1.06 19.84
N MET A 122 1.98 1.71 19.03
CA MET A 122 2.08 1.39 17.60
C MET A 122 2.68 -0.01 17.41
N ILE A 123 2.06 -0.79 16.56
CA ILE A 123 2.54 -2.10 16.13
C ILE A 123 3.45 -1.89 14.92
N PRO A 124 4.76 -2.20 15.01
CA PRO A 124 5.73 -1.92 13.95
C PRO A 124 5.65 -2.98 12.84
N THR A 125 4.66 -2.87 11.98
CA THR A 125 4.46 -3.76 10.84
C THR A 125 5.37 -3.43 9.66
N PHE A 126 5.71 -2.15 9.47
CA PHE A 126 6.56 -1.64 8.38
C PHE A 126 6.18 -2.24 7.01
N SER A 127 4.90 -2.20 6.67
CA SER A 127 4.39 -2.87 5.48
C SER A 127 3.23 -2.12 4.83
N CYS A 128 3.24 -2.04 3.50
CA CYS A 128 2.08 -1.64 2.72
C CYS A 128 0.98 -2.73 2.67
N THR A 129 1.28 -3.94 3.16
CA THR A 129 0.34 -5.05 3.29
C THR A 129 0.18 -5.49 4.76
N HIS A 130 0.24 -4.52 5.70
CA HIS A 130 0.13 -4.75 7.14
C HIS A 130 -1.12 -5.54 7.51
N TYR A 131 -2.21 -5.40 6.77
CA TYR A 131 -3.45 -6.14 6.92
C TYR A 131 -3.30 -7.67 6.71
N LEU A 132 -2.23 -8.13 6.06
CA LEU A 132 -1.94 -9.56 5.90
C LEU A 132 -1.18 -10.16 7.08
N VAL A 133 -0.56 -9.34 7.92
CA VAL A 133 0.29 -9.77 9.05
C VAL A 133 -0.20 -9.26 10.40
N SER A 134 -1.25 -8.43 10.40
CA SER A 134 -1.86 -7.88 11.61
C SER A 134 -2.68 -8.92 12.36
N SER A 135 -2.63 -8.85 13.68
CA SER A 135 -3.52 -9.62 14.58
C SER A 135 -4.85 -8.91 14.84
N PHE A 136 -5.01 -7.67 14.37
CA PHE A 136 -6.21 -6.86 14.58
C PHE A 136 -6.81 -6.48 13.23
N TRP A 137 -8.00 -6.96 12.97
CA TRP A 137 -8.79 -6.56 11.81
C TRP A 137 -9.99 -5.76 12.26
N PRO A 138 -10.26 -4.61 11.65
CA PRO A 138 -11.46 -3.85 11.96
C PRO A 138 -12.70 -4.65 11.55
N ALA A 139 -13.76 -4.54 12.35
CA ALA A 139 -15.04 -5.16 12.01
C ALA A 139 -15.75 -4.41 10.88
N VAL A 140 -16.69 -5.08 10.23
CA VAL A 140 -17.56 -4.46 9.22
C VAL A 140 -18.32 -3.30 9.81
N GLY A 141 -18.33 -2.16 9.13
CA GLY A 141 -19.04 -0.95 9.52
C GLY A 141 -18.29 -0.03 10.48
N THR A 142 -17.14 -0.46 11.02
CA THR A 142 -16.32 0.39 11.91
C THR A 142 -15.63 1.52 11.16
N HIS A 143 -15.25 2.58 11.88
CA HIS A 143 -14.47 3.70 11.38
C HIS A 143 -12.98 3.45 11.65
N SER A 144 -12.20 3.40 10.59
CA SER A 144 -10.73 3.28 10.58
C SER A 144 -10.10 4.50 9.92
N ALA A 145 -8.79 4.70 10.06
CA ALA A 145 -8.07 5.78 9.39
C ALA A 145 -6.75 5.22 8.84
N TRP A 146 -6.69 4.99 7.54
CA TRP A 146 -5.54 4.39 6.87
C TRP A 146 -4.89 5.37 5.90
N VAL A 147 -3.61 5.17 5.59
CA VAL A 147 -2.82 6.06 4.72
C VAL A 147 -2.19 5.33 3.53
N GLU A 148 -1.99 4.01 3.61
CA GLU A 148 -1.40 3.27 2.48
C GLU A 148 -2.39 3.12 1.32
N SER A 149 -2.00 3.64 0.17
CA SER A 149 -2.87 3.71 -1.02
C SER A 149 -3.36 2.33 -1.50
N SER A 150 -2.52 1.31 -1.47
CA SER A 150 -2.92 -0.06 -1.87
C SER A 150 -3.81 -0.76 -0.84
N ALA A 151 -3.80 -0.28 0.40
CA ALA A 151 -4.58 -0.82 1.50
C ALA A 151 -5.98 -0.18 1.63
N ILE A 152 -6.19 1.02 1.10
CA ILE A 152 -7.50 1.70 1.15
C ILE A 152 -8.63 0.87 0.50
N PRO A 153 -8.49 0.32 -0.71
CA PRO A 153 -9.53 -0.56 -1.25
C PRO A 153 -9.71 -1.84 -0.45
N TRP A 154 -8.65 -2.35 0.20
CA TRP A 154 -8.74 -3.52 1.06
C TRP A 154 -9.59 -3.26 2.30
N VAL A 155 -9.30 -2.20 3.06
CA VAL A 155 -10.03 -1.88 4.29
C VAL A 155 -11.50 -1.56 4.00
N ASN A 156 -11.75 -0.86 2.90
CA ASN A 156 -13.12 -0.50 2.53
C ASN A 156 -13.91 -1.66 1.95
N ALA A 157 -13.39 -2.34 0.92
CA ALA A 157 -14.14 -3.33 0.18
C ALA A 157 -14.03 -4.74 0.79
N VAL A 158 -12.82 -5.18 1.18
CA VAL A 158 -12.62 -6.56 1.64
C VAL A 158 -12.96 -6.71 3.12
N LEU A 159 -12.57 -5.76 3.97
CA LEU A 159 -12.89 -5.79 5.39
C LEU A 159 -14.24 -5.13 5.71
N GLY A 160 -14.77 -4.25 4.84
CA GLY A 160 -16.01 -3.52 5.08
C GLY A 160 -15.90 -2.47 6.19
N SER A 161 -14.70 -2.10 6.61
CA SER A 161 -14.45 -0.97 7.49
C SER A 161 -14.39 0.32 6.66
N ARG A 162 -14.52 1.47 7.29
CA ARG A 162 -14.67 2.77 6.64
C ARG A 162 -13.42 3.58 6.81
N SER A 163 -12.77 3.96 5.71
CA SER A 163 -11.53 4.72 5.75
C SER A 163 -11.36 5.56 4.49
N ASN A 164 -10.77 6.73 4.68
CA ASN A 164 -10.19 7.55 3.62
C ASN A 164 -8.66 7.52 3.74
N PHE A 165 -7.98 8.49 3.08
CA PHE A 165 -6.54 8.74 3.28
C PHE A 165 -6.33 9.67 4.49
N ASP A 166 -6.73 9.21 5.68
CA ASP A 166 -6.80 10.01 6.91
C ASP A 166 -6.02 9.42 8.09
N GLY A 167 -5.24 8.37 7.84
CA GLY A 167 -4.31 7.81 8.83
C GLY A 167 -3.23 8.82 9.22
N SER A 168 -3.23 9.22 10.49
CA SER A 168 -2.31 10.23 11.02
C SER A 168 -2.05 10.05 12.51
N PHE A 169 -1.01 10.71 13.03
CA PHE A 169 -0.78 10.78 14.47
C PHE A 169 -2.00 11.35 15.21
N GLN A 170 -2.61 12.40 14.66
CA GLN A 170 -3.76 13.09 15.26
C GLN A 170 -4.98 12.17 15.37
N THR A 171 -5.27 11.41 14.31
CA THR A 171 -6.37 10.44 14.30
C THR A 171 -6.13 9.31 15.32
N ALA A 172 -4.92 8.77 15.37
CA ALA A 172 -4.56 7.72 16.32
C ALA A 172 -4.54 8.21 17.77
N TYR A 173 -4.02 9.43 18.01
CA TYR A 173 -3.87 10.01 19.34
C TYR A 173 -5.21 10.45 19.94
N LEU A 174 -6.07 11.10 19.15
CA LEU A 174 -7.40 11.53 19.61
C LEU A 174 -8.48 10.46 19.47
N GLY A 175 -8.25 9.41 18.68
CA GLY A 175 -9.24 8.37 18.40
C GLY A 175 -10.44 8.90 17.61
N LYS A 176 -10.23 9.87 16.74
CA LYS A 176 -11.28 10.54 15.99
C LYS A 176 -10.89 10.78 14.55
N VAL A 177 -11.90 10.83 13.67
CA VAL A 177 -11.72 11.11 12.25
C VAL A 177 -12.89 11.98 11.73
N PRO A 178 -12.67 12.86 10.73
CA PRO A 178 -13.74 13.60 10.09
C PRO A 178 -14.74 12.66 9.37
N TYR A 179 -16.03 12.95 9.53
CA TYR A 179 -17.11 12.16 8.92
C TYR A 179 -17.43 12.67 7.51
N TYR A 180 -16.72 12.12 6.53
CA TYR A 180 -16.88 12.47 5.11
C TYR A 180 -16.61 11.25 4.22
N ASP A 181 -16.90 11.35 2.94
CA ASP A 181 -16.64 10.41 1.86
C ASP A 181 -16.92 8.94 2.26
N MET A 182 -15.94 8.06 2.34
CA MET A 182 -16.11 6.62 2.62
C MET A 182 -16.60 6.32 4.05
N HIS A 183 -16.55 7.27 4.97
CA HIS A 183 -17.18 7.13 6.29
C HIS A 183 -18.70 7.19 6.22
N ILE A 184 -19.28 7.82 5.18
CA ILE A 184 -20.72 7.97 4.96
C ILE A 184 -21.27 6.75 4.22
N THR A 185 -22.24 6.05 4.81
CA THR A 185 -22.82 4.82 4.27
C THR A 185 -23.34 4.98 2.84
N GLU A 186 -24.00 6.11 2.55
CA GLU A 186 -24.62 6.40 1.26
C GLU A 186 -23.61 6.53 0.12
N ASN A 187 -22.39 6.98 0.43
CA ASN A 187 -21.31 7.16 -0.53
C ASN A 187 -20.63 5.82 -0.91
N ARG A 188 -20.85 4.78 -0.13
CA ARG A 188 -20.29 3.45 -0.35
C ARG A 188 -21.08 2.62 -1.38
N ALA A 189 -22.30 3.06 -1.72
CA ALA A 189 -23.10 2.40 -2.75
C ALA A 189 -22.40 2.45 -4.11
N ALA A 190 -22.38 1.33 -4.82
CA ALA A 190 -21.91 1.30 -6.20
C ALA A 190 -22.70 2.26 -7.09
N THR A 191 -22.00 2.93 -7.98
CA THR A 191 -22.58 3.83 -8.98
C THR A 191 -22.40 3.31 -10.40
N VAL A 192 -21.40 2.44 -10.61
CA VAL A 192 -21.03 1.86 -11.90
C VAL A 192 -21.06 0.33 -11.81
N LEU A 193 -21.65 -0.30 -12.82
CA LEU A 193 -21.51 -1.74 -13.04
C LEU A 193 -20.33 -1.98 -13.97
N VAL A 194 -19.33 -2.72 -13.52
CA VAL A 194 -18.20 -3.17 -14.31
C VAL A 194 -18.41 -4.64 -14.66
N LYS A 195 -18.49 -4.96 -15.95
CA LYS A 195 -18.53 -6.32 -16.45
C LYS A 195 -17.14 -6.71 -16.93
N CYS A 196 -16.54 -7.74 -16.38
CA CYS A 196 -15.33 -8.34 -16.88
C CYS A 196 -15.69 -9.44 -17.88
N GLU A 197 -15.33 -9.25 -19.14
CA GLU A 197 -15.43 -10.27 -20.19
C GLU A 197 -14.07 -10.89 -20.52
N ALA A 198 -12.99 -10.41 -19.85
CA ALA A 198 -11.70 -11.05 -19.91
C ALA A 198 -11.64 -12.23 -18.93
N GLU A 199 -11.01 -13.31 -19.34
CA GLU A 199 -10.64 -14.40 -18.45
C GLU A 199 -9.47 -13.96 -17.57
N LEU A 200 -9.65 -13.99 -16.24
CA LEU A 200 -8.64 -13.61 -15.25
C LEU A 200 -8.16 -14.86 -14.53
N GLU A 201 -6.97 -15.34 -14.86
CA GLU A 201 -6.40 -16.55 -14.27
C GLU A 201 -5.14 -16.25 -13.43
N ARG A 202 -4.27 -15.38 -13.94
CA ARG A 202 -2.98 -15.08 -13.34
C ARG A 202 -3.06 -13.84 -12.45
N ASP A 203 -2.14 -13.70 -11.51
CA ASP A 203 -2.03 -12.50 -10.66
C ASP A 203 -1.86 -11.23 -11.50
N MET A 204 -1.10 -11.33 -12.60
CA MET A 204 -0.93 -10.25 -13.57
C MET A 204 -2.26 -9.82 -14.23
N ASP A 205 -3.17 -10.74 -14.51
CA ASP A 205 -4.46 -10.39 -15.12
C ASP A 205 -5.32 -9.52 -14.19
N TYR A 206 -5.26 -9.77 -12.88
CA TYR A 206 -5.94 -8.95 -11.86
C TYR A 206 -5.26 -7.58 -11.66
N ASP A 207 -3.93 -7.50 -11.78
CA ASP A 207 -3.21 -6.22 -11.74
C ASP A 207 -3.60 -5.33 -12.93
N LEU A 208 -3.58 -5.90 -14.14
CA LEU A 208 -4.00 -5.21 -15.37
C LEU A 208 -5.48 -4.83 -15.35
N PHE A 209 -6.35 -5.72 -14.88
CA PHE A 209 -7.77 -5.45 -14.69
C PHE A 209 -7.99 -4.28 -13.72
N GLY A 210 -7.31 -4.32 -12.56
CA GLY A 210 -7.36 -3.24 -11.58
C GLY A 210 -6.98 -1.89 -12.18
N TRP A 211 -5.90 -1.85 -12.95
CA TRP A 211 -5.47 -0.62 -13.63
C TRP A 211 -6.51 -0.12 -14.64
N ALA A 212 -7.00 -0.99 -15.54
CA ALA A 212 -8.00 -0.64 -16.54
C ALA A 212 -9.29 -0.08 -15.92
N VAL A 213 -9.75 -0.69 -14.83
CA VAL A 213 -10.92 -0.20 -14.08
C VAL A 213 -10.61 1.13 -13.39
N GLY A 214 -9.45 1.26 -12.75
CA GLY A 214 -9.03 2.51 -12.10
C GLY A 214 -9.02 3.69 -13.06
N GLU A 215 -8.34 3.54 -14.19
CA GLU A 215 -8.24 4.55 -15.24
C GLU A 215 -9.62 4.96 -15.80
N ALA A 216 -10.53 3.99 -15.95
CA ALA A 216 -11.87 4.26 -16.49
C ALA A 216 -12.80 4.97 -15.50
N LEU A 217 -12.62 4.77 -14.19
CA LEU A 217 -13.63 5.16 -13.20
C LEU A 217 -13.24 6.34 -12.31
N GLY A 218 -11.95 6.51 -12.03
CA GLY A 218 -11.52 7.50 -11.03
C GLY A 218 -12.13 7.20 -9.66
N LEU A 219 -12.71 8.22 -9.01
CA LEU A 219 -13.26 8.13 -7.66
C LEU A 219 -14.61 7.40 -7.53
N LYS A 220 -15.19 6.90 -8.63
CA LYS A 220 -16.47 6.19 -8.60
C LYS A 220 -16.35 4.86 -7.86
N VAL A 221 -17.44 4.42 -7.23
CA VAL A 221 -17.53 3.09 -6.59
C VAL A 221 -18.12 2.08 -7.60
N PRO A 222 -17.36 1.08 -8.05
CA PRO A 222 -17.85 0.04 -8.94
C PRO A 222 -18.43 -1.17 -8.20
N ALA A 223 -19.38 -1.85 -8.83
CA ALA A 223 -19.69 -3.26 -8.60
C ALA A 223 -19.07 -4.10 -9.72
N LEU A 224 -18.20 -5.04 -9.36
CA LEU A 224 -17.39 -5.85 -10.27
C LEU A 224 -18.07 -7.20 -10.51
N LEU A 225 -18.39 -7.54 -11.76
CA LEU A 225 -18.94 -8.83 -12.16
C LEU A 225 -17.98 -9.54 -13.13
N GLY A 226 -17.97 -10.86 -13.06
CA GLY A 226 -17.20 -11.71 -14.00
C GLY A 226 -15.72 -11.89 -13.63
N ILE A 227 -15.29 -11.45 -12.43
CA ILE A 227 -13.89 -11.57 -11.99
C ILE A 227 -13.61 -12.85 -11.19
N GLY A 228 -14.58 -13.77 -11.10
CA GLY A 228 -14.44 -15.02 -10.35
C GLY A 228 -14.34 -14.81 -8.84
N ARG A 229 -13.59 -15.71 -8.18
CA ARG A 229 -13.24 -15.62 -6.75
C ARG A 229 -11.73 -15.40 -6.62
N PRO A 230 -11.29 -14.15 -6.54
CA PRO A 230 -9.86 -13.85 -6.49
C PRO A 230 -9.23 -14.37 -5.19
N THR A 231 -7.99 -14.82 -5.30
CA THR A 231 -7.14 -15.14 -4.14
C THR A 231 -6.71 -13.86 -3.42
N THR A 232 -6.12 -14.00 -2.23
CA THR A 232 -5.53 -12.86 -1.50
C THR A 232 -4.51 -12.11 -2.33
N THR A 233 -3.59 -12.81 -3.00
CA THR A 233 -2.57 -12.19 -3.87
C THR A 233 -3.21 -11.42 -5.02
N GLN A 234 -4.20 -12.00 -5.69
CA GLN A 234 -4.94 -11.36 -6.78
C GLN A 234 -5.67 -10.09 -6.32
N LEU A 235 -6.29 -10.12 -5.14
CA LEU A 235 -6.91 -8.92 -4.55
C LEU A 235 -5.88 -7.85 -4.20
N VAL A 236 -4.73 -8.21 -3.65
CA VAL A 236 -3.65 -7.26 -3.35
C VAL A 236 -3.15 -6.55 -4.61
N LYS A 237 -2.90 -7.31 -5.68
CA LYS A 237 -2.50 -6.78 -6.99
C LYS A 237 -3.59 -5.86 -7.56
N MET A 238 -4.83 -6.35 -7.64
CA MET A 238 -5.97 -5.57 -8.13
C MET A 238 -6.17 -4.26 -7.34
N ASN A 239 -6.15 -4.31 -6.01
CA ASN A 239 -6.33 -3.14 -5.15
C ASN A 239 -5.25 -2.09 -5.37
N SER A 240 -4.01 -2.54 -5.49
CA SER A 240 -2.87 -1.68 -5.77
C SER A 240 -3.04 -0.94 -7.09
N ALA A 241 -3.40 -1.65 -8.14
CA ALA A 241 -3.61 -1.11 -9.47
C ALA A 241 -4.85 -0.22 -9.56
N LEU A 242 -5.98 -0.63 -8.97
CA LEU A 242 -7.22 0.18 -8.88
C LEU A 242 -6.97 1.56 -8.28
N ASN A 243 -6.25 1.58 -7.15
CA ASN A 243 -5.98 2.85 -6.47
C ASN A 243 -4.95 3.68 -7.23
N THR A 244 -3.88 3.08 -7.74
CA THR A 244 -2.83 3.81 -8.47
C THR A 244 -3.34 4.35 -9.81
N GLY A 245 -4.10 3.55 -10.56
CA GLY A 245 -4.63 3.92 -11.87
C GLY A 245 -5.74 4.98 -11.84
N GLY A 246 -6.51 5.08 -10.74
CA GLY A 246 -7.64 6.00 -10.71
C GLY A 246 -8.14 6.43 -9.34
N GLN A 247 -7.41 6.15 -8.26
CA GLN A 247 -7.81 6.46 -6.88
C GLN A 247 -9.14 5.81 -6.46
N VAL A 248 -9.49 4.66 -7.03
CA VAL A 248 -10.65 3.87 -6.58
C VAL A 248 -10.42 3.42 -5.15
N ARG A 249 -11.25 3.87 -4.22
CA ARG A 249 -11.10 3.63 -2.77
C ARG A 249 -11.99 2.51 -2.25
N MET A 250 -13.04 2.19 -3.00
CA MET A 250 -14.07 1.24 -2.62
C MET A 250 -14.60 0.55 -3.87
N TYR A 251 -14.90 -0.73 -3.75
CA TYR A 251 -15.60 -1.52 -4.78
C TYR A 251 -16.45 -2.61 -4.13
N HIS A 252 -17.35 -3.21 -4.90
CA HIS A 252 -18.11 -4.36 -4.48
C HIS A 252 -17.86 -5.54 -5.43
N ILE A 253 -17.70 -6.73 -4.86
CA ILE A 253 -17.78 -8.00 -5.58
C ILE A 253 -19.00 -8.74 -5.03
N PRO A 254 -20.13 -8.77 -5.76
CA PRO A 254 -21.35 -9.42 -5.30
C PRO A 254 -21.13 -10.87 -4.88
N GLY A 255 -21.59 -11.21 -3.67
CA GLY A 255 -21.42 -12.54 -3.06
C GLY A 255 -20.00 -12.80 -2.51
N TYR A 256 -19.13 -11.80 -2.47
CA TYR A 256 -17.77 -11.89 -1.93
C TYR A 256 -17.46 -10.81 -0.88
N THR A 257 -17.64 -9.53 -1.21
CA THR A 257 -17.40 -8.42 -0.27
C THR A 257 -18.55 -8.29 0.74
N PRO A 258 -18.27 -7.97 2.02
CA PRO A 258 -19.26 -8.04 3.10
C PRO A 258 -20.46 -7.11 2.91
N GLU A 259 -20.28 -5.95 2.29
CA GLU A 259 -21.37 -5.00 2.05
C GLU A 259 -22.19 -5.32 0.78
N ALA A 260 -21.79 -6.33 0.00
CA ALA A 260 -22.45 -6.73 -1.24
C ALA A 260 -22.79 -8.23 -1.28
N PRO A 261 -23.67 -8.74 -0.40
CA PRO A 261 -24.12 -10.13 -0.49
C PRO A 261 -24.85 -10.42 -1.83
N THR A 262 -25.40 -9.41 -2.46
CA THR A 262 -26.02 -9.46 -3.79
C THR A 262 -25.63 -8.24 -4.63
N LEU A 263 -25.85 -8.30 -5.94
CA LEU A 263 -25.67 -7.16 -6.83
C LEU A 263 -26.60 -5.98 -6.44
N GLU A 264 -27.83 -6.27 -6.04
CA GLU A 264 -28.79 -5.26 -5.58
C GLU A 264 -28.29 -4.55 -4.31
N ALA A 265 -27.72 -5.31 -3.38
CA ALA A 265 -27.14 -4.76 -2.15
C ALA A 265 -25.95 -3.83 -2.46
N ALA A 266 -25.07 -4.20 -3.42
CA ALA A 266 -23.97 -3.33 -3.84
C ALA A 266 -24.43 -1.95 -4.27
N PHE A 267 -25.59 -1.84 -4.90
CA PHE A 267 -26.20 -0.57 -5.36
C PHE A 267 -27.13 0.07 -4.34
N HIS A 268 -27.26 -0.47 -3.11
CA HIS A 268 -28.24 -0.03 -2.12
C HIS A 268 -29.67 0.03 -2.72
N GLY A 269 -30.07 -0.97 -3.52
CA GLY A 269 -31.36 -1.04 -4.20
C GLY A 269 -31.53 -0.09 -5.40
N ARG A 270 -30.49 0.68 -5.77
CA ARG A 270 -30.54 1.63 -6.92
C ARG A 270 -30.16 0.90 -8.21
N LYS A 271 -30.45 1.51 -9.35
CA LYS A 271 -29.91 1.05 -10.64
C LYS A 271 -28.50 1.62 -10.85
N PRO A 272 -27.62 0.90 -11.57
CA PRO A 272 -26.35 1.46 -12.03
C PRO A 272 -26.59 2.76 -12.82
N LYS A 273 -25.78 3.79 -12.56
CA LYS A 273 -25.80 5.02 -13.37
C LYS A 273 -25.09 4.80 -14.70
N GLU A 274 -24.15 3.87 -14.72
CA GLU A 274 -23.31 3.56 -15.86
C GLU A 274 -22.95 2.06 -15.84
N THR A 275 -22.76 1.49 -17.02
CA THR A 275 -22.21 0.13 -17.17
C THR A 275 -21.02 0.22 -18.14
N ILE A 276 -19.89 -0.31 -17.73
CA ILE A 276 -18.71 -0.47 -18.57
C ILE A 276 -18.34 -1.95 -18.67
N THR A 277 -17.68 -2.31 -19.75
CA THR A 277 -17.17 -3.65 -19.99
C THR A 277 -15.65 -3.57 -20.12
N ILE A 278 -14.95 -4.43 -19.40
CA ILE A 278 -13.50 -4.62 -19.52
C ILE A 278 -13.26 -5.94 -20.26
N THR A 279 -12.55 -5.84 -21.36
CA THR A 279 -12.29 -6.95 -22.27
C THR A 279 -10.81 -7.37 -22.23
N ARG A 280 -10.48 -8.47 -22.88
CA ARG A 280 -9.08 -8.90 -23.09
C ARG A 280 -8.24 -7.83 -23.79
N ASN A 281 -8.84 -7.05 -24.70
CA ASN A 281 -8.15 -5.98 -25.40
C ASN A 281 -7.79 -4.81 -24.46
N ASP A 282 -8.62 -4.52 -23.47
CA ASP A 282 -8.31 -3.50 -22.46
C ASP A 282 -7.12 -3.92 -21.60
N LEU A 283 -7.06 -5.19 -21.19
CA LEU A 283 -5.91 -5.73 -20.47
C LEU A 283 -4.64 -5.68 -21.34
N LYS A 284 -4.75 -6.04 -22.62
CA LYS A 284 -3.62 -5.95 -23.56
C LYS A 284 -3.13 -4.52 -23.72
N ARG A 285 -4.04 -3.57 -23.86
CA ARG A 285 -3.69 -2.13 -23.92
C ARG A 285 -2.91 -1.68 -22.69
N VAL A 286 -3.35 -2.09 -21.49
CA VAL A 286 -2.63 -1.77 -20.24
C VAL A 286 -1.26 -2.44 -20.22
N TYR A 287 -1.16 -3.72 -20.61
CA TYR A 287 0.11 -4.43 -20.73
C TYR A 287 1.09 -3.69 -21.65
N GLU A 288 0.62 -3.25 -22.83
CA GLU A 288 1.42 -2.49 -23.78
C GLU A 288 1.83 -1.12 -23.21
N LEU A 289 0.95 -0.45 -22.46
CA LEU A 289 1.23 0.81 -21.77
C LEU A 289 2.38 0.66 -20.77
N MET A 290 2.41 -0.44 -19.99
CA MET A 290 3.45 -0.74 -19.00
C MET A 290 4.77 -1.21 -19.66
N ASN A 291 4.76 -1.61 -20.92
CA ASN A 291 5.92 -2.10 -21.68
C ASN A 291 6.44 -1.08 -22.71
N TYR A 292 6.78 0.11 -22.28
CA TYR A 292 7.19 1.19 -23.18
C TYR A 292 8.69 1.23 -23.52
N GLY A 293 9.48 0.30 -23.00
CA GLY A 293 10.90 0.19 -23.33
C GLY A 293 11.17 -0.52 -24.66
N SER A 294 12.28 -0.18 -25.32
CA SER A 294 12.71 -0.81 -26.58
C SER A 294 13.84 -1.82 -26.40
N SER A 295 14.55 -1.79 -25.26
CA SER A 295 15.64 -2.72 -24.98
C SER A 295 15.15 -3.98 -24.29
N ASP A 296 15.61 -5.13 -24.73
CA ASP A 296 15.40 -6.40 -24.05
C ASP A 296 16.53 -6.71 -23.02
N ASP A 297 17.58 -5.89 -22.97
CA ASP A 297 18.62 -6.00 -21.96
C ASP A 297 18.12 -5.43 -20.63
N VAL A 298 17.88 -6.31 -19.64
CA VAL A 298 17.41 -5.95 -18.30
C VAL A 298 18.61 -5.91 -17.36
N ASP A 299 18.81 -4.76 -16.71
CA ASP A 299 19.88 -4.57 -15.73
C ASP A 299 19.40 -4.52 -14.27
N PHE A 300 18.08 -4.54 -14.07
CA PHE A 300 17.47 -4.57 -12.76
C PHE A 300 16.09 -5.22 -12.78
N VAL A 301 15.82 -6.12 -11.84
CA VAL A 301 14.50 -6.70 -11.62
C VAL A 301 14.01 -6.34 -10.22
N TYR A 302 12.78 -5.88 -10.14
CA TYR A 302 12.14 -5.53 -8.89
C TYR A 302 10.82 -6.27 -8.72
N LEU A 303 10.69 -7.02 -7.64
CA LEU A 303 9.50 -7.78 -7.25
C LEU A 303 9.04 -7.40 -5.84
N GLY A 304 7.73 -7.43 -5.61
CA GLY A 304 7.14 -7.17 -4.29
C GLY A 304 6.57 -5.75 -4.12
N CYS A 305 5.80 -5.30 -5.10
CA CYS A 305 4.96 -4.10 -4.99
C CYS A 305 3.49 -4.46 -5.31
N PRO A 306 2.64 -4.50 -4.24
CA PRO A 306 2.89 -4.43 -2.80
C PRO A 306 3.78 -5.55 -2.26
N HIS A 307 4.21 -5.40 -0.98
CA HIS A 307 5.06 -6.37 -0.31
C HIS A 307 4.53 -7.80 -0.47
N TYR A 308 5.41 -8.71 -0.91
CA TYR A 308 5.08 -10.11 -1.12
C TYR A 308 4.72 -10.83 0.18
N ASN A 309 3.73 -11.70 0.11
CA ASN A 309 3.40 -12.67 1.15
C ASN A 309 4.30 -13.92 1.06
N ILE A 310 4.11 -14.86 1.99
CA ILE A 310 4.95 -16.07 2.07
C ILE A 310 4.79 -17.01 0.86
N GLN A 311 3.59 -17.07 0.25
CA GLN A 311 3.33 -17.90 -0.93
C GLN A 311 4.05 -17.32 -2.17
N GLU A 312 4.07 -16.01 -2.31
CA GLU A 312 4.82 -15.35 -3.38
C GLU A 312 6.33 -15.57 -3.21
N LEU A 313 6.87 -15.48 -1.97
CA LEU A 313 8.28 -15.79 -1.70
C LEU A 313 8.61 -17.25 -1.95
N GLN A 314 7.72 -18.18 -1.61
CA GLN A 314 7.86 -19.60 -1.97
C GLN A 314 7.96 -19.79 -3.47
N LYS A 315 7.10 -19.10 -4.23
CA LYS A 315 7.11 -19.16 -5.70
C LYS A 315 8.41 -18.59 -6.28
N VAL A 316 8.88 -17.43 -5.79
CA VAL A 316 10.19 -16.87 -6.20
C VAL A 316 11.33 -17.83 -5.89
N ALA A 317 11.36 -18.40 -4.69
CA ALA A 317 12.38 -19.36 -4.31
C ALA A 317 12.38 -20.60 -5.25
N GLY A 318 11.19 -21.14 -5.57
CA GLY A 318 11.06 -22.26 -6.49
C GLY A 318 11.50 -21.94 -7.93
N LEU A 319 11.27 -20.70 -8.39
CA LEU A 319 11.70 -20.25 -9.71
C LEU A 319 13.23 -20.00 -9.79
N LEU A 320 13.87 -19.74 -8.65
CA LEU A 320 15.32 -19.46 -8.53
C LEU A 320 16.13 -20.70 -8.10
N ASP A 321 15.47 -21.81 -7.78
CA ASP A 321 16.14 -23.00 -7.27
C ASP A 321 17.25 -23.49 -8.23
N ASP A 322 18.47 -23.69 -7.70
CA ASP A 322 19.69 -24.02 -8.43
C ASP A 322 20.06 -23.06 -9.59
N ARG A 323 19.46 -21.85 -9.63
CA ARG A 323 19.74 -20.86 -10.67
C ARG A 323 20.52 -19.67 -10.10
N LYS A 324 21.22 -18.94 -10.98
CA LYS A 324 21.96 -17.72 -10.62
C LYS A 324 21.42 -16.54 -11.40
N CYS A 325 21.24 -15.42 -10.72
CA CYS A 325 20.90 -14.17 -11.36
C CYS A 325 22.12 -13.61 -12.09
N SER A 326 21.94 -13.21 -13.34
CA SER A 326 22.95 -12.48 -14.13
C SER A 326 22.81 -10.96 -13.98
N THR A 327 21.67 -10.49 -13.46
CA THR A 327 21.42 -9.09 -13.17
C THR A 327 20.84 -8.92 -11.76
N ARG A 328 20.76 -7.68 -11.27
CA ARG A 328 20.25 -7.39 -9.92
C ARG A 328 18.79 -7.79 -9.81
N LEU A 329 18.45 -8.55 -8.79
CA LEU A 329 17.06 -8.84 -8.41
C LEU A 329 16.84 -8.42 -6.96
N TRP A 330 15.90 -7.51 -6.73
CA TRP A 330 15.39 -7.19 -5.41
C TRP A 330 13.99 -7.75 -5.24
N VAL A 331 13.78 -8.44 -4.14
CA VAL A 331 12.48 -8.99 -3.74
C VAL A 331 12.07 -8.34 -2.43
N MET A 332 10.89 -7.70 -2.39
CA MET A 332 10.41 -6.97 -1.23
C MET A 332 9.30 -7.71 -0.50
N THR A 333 9.40 -7.67 0.83
CA THR A 333 8.39 -8.23 1.72
C THR A 333 8.29 -7.40 3.01
N ASN A 334 7.43 -7.79 3.94
CA ASN A 334 7.37 -7.21 5.28
C ASN A 334 8.28 -7.95 6.26
N PRO A 335 8.66 -7.36 7.41
CA PRO A 335 9.57 -7.97 8.37
C PRO A 335 9.10 -9.31 8.92
N GLN A 336 7.79 -9.50 9.10
CA GLN A 336 7.22 -10.74 9.63
C GLN A 336 7.36 -11.87 8.60
N THR A 337 6.98 -11.60 7.34
CA THR A 337 7.12 -12.55 6.24
C THR A 337 8.60 -12.86 5.93
N TYR A 338 9.49 -11.86 6.07
CA TYR A 338 10.93 -12.06 5.94
C TYR A 338 11.45 -13.12 6.93
N LYS A 339 11.04 -13.05 8.20
CA LYS A 339 11.41 -14.04 9.21
C LYS A 339 10.80 -15.42 8.95
N LEU A 340 9.56 -15.47 8.46
CA LEU A 340 8.95 -16.74 8.04
C LEU A 340 9.69 -17.35 6.85
N ALA A 341 10.09 -16.56 5.87
CA ALA A 341 10.87 -17.01 4.71
C ALA A 341 12.26 -17.53 5.13
N GLU A 342 12.90 -16.91 6.11
CA GLU A 342 14.15 -17.38 6.70
C GLU A 342 13.96 -18.78 7.34
N GLN A 343 12.94 -18.96 8.17
CA GLN A 343 12.62 -20.23 8.82
C GLN A 343 12.24 -21.33 7.82
N ALA A 344 11.56 -20.99 6.75
CA ALA A 344 11.15 -21.92 5.67
C ALA A 344 12.28 -22.23 4.68
N GLY A 345 13.43 -21.56 4.76
CA GLY A 345 14.55 -21.74 3.85
C GLY A 345 14.44 -20.95 2.54
N TYR A 346 13.32 -20.29 2.28
CA TYR A 346 13.10 -19.54 1.02
C TYR A 346 14.07 -18.37 0.88
N ARG A 347 14.37 -17.66 1.98
CA ARG A 347 15.38 -16.60 1.99
C ARG A 347 16.73 -17.12 1.49
N LYS A 348 17.18 -18.24 2.03
CA LYS A 348 18.46 -18.83 1.62
C LYS A 348 18.50 -19.16 0.13
N THR A 349 17.47 -19.78 -0.41
CA THR A 349 17.38 -20.10 -1.85
C THR A 349 17.41 -18.81 -2.71
N ILE A 350 16.66 -17.79 -2.32
CA ILE A 350 16.65 -16.50 -3.02
C ILE A 350 18.02 -15.84 -2.99
N GLU A 351 18.66 -15.74 -1.82
CA GLU A 351 19.97 -15.09 -1.67
C GLU A 351 21.11 -15.91 -2.30
N ASP A 352 21.05 -17.24 -2.24
CA ASP A 352 22.00 -18.12 -2.94
C ASP A 352 21.98 -17.90 -4.46
N SER A 353 20.86 -17.49 -5.04
CA SER A 353 20.79 -17.14 -6.48
C SER A 353 21.55 -15.85 -6.83
N GLY A 354 21.94 -15.04 -5.86
CA GLY A 354 22.49 -13.69 -6.03
C GLY A 354 21.44 -12.59 -5.97
N ALA A 355 20.18 -12.94 -5.73
CA ALA A 355 19.12 -11.96 -5.46
C ALA A 355 19.22 -11.39 -4.04
N THR A 356 18.61 -10.26 -3.79
CA THR A 356 18.52 -9.66 -2.44
C THR A 356 17.08 -9.65 -1.97
N LEU A 357 16.81 -10.30 -0.83
CA LEU A 357 15.52 -10.20 -0.14
C LEU A 357 15.57 -9.02 0.83
N LEU A 358 14.63 -8.11 0.71
CA LEU A 358 14.52 -6.89 1.50
C LEU A 358 13.19 -6.84 2.24
N SER A 359 13.18 -6.26 3.43
CA SER A 359 11.95 -6.10 4.21
C SER A 359 11.71 -4.67 4.70
N GLY A 360 10.44 -4.30 4.88
CA GLY A 360 10.04 -3.09 5.61
C GLY A 360 10.18 -1.78 4.85
N VAL A 361 10.53 -1.79 3.57
CA VAL A 361 10.76 -0.59 2.78
C VAL A 361 10.04 -0.63 1.43
N CYS A 362 9.66 0.54 0.94
CA CYS A 362 9.14 0.71 -0.41
C CYS A 362 10.31 0.94 -1.39
N ALA A 363 10.44 0.09 -2.41
CA ALA A 363 11.50 0.28 -3.39
C ALA A 363 11.31 1.49 -4.30
N GLY A 364 10.06 1.88 -4.56
CA GLY A 364 9.83 3.16 -5.24
C GLY A 364 10.50 4.31 -4.51
N MET A 365 10.45 4.31 -3.18
CA MET A 365 11.13 5.30 -2.36
C MET A 365 12.65 5.12 -2.36
N LEU A 366 13.14 3.88 -2.19
CA LEU A 366 14.58 3.61 -2.27
C LEU A 366 15.15 4.06 -3.62
N TYR A 367 14.52 3.64 -4.70
CA TYR A 367 14.96 3.94 -6.04
C TYR A 367 14.89 5.44 -6.35
N GLY A 368 13.78 6.09 -6.01
CA GLY A 368 13.56 7.51 -6.33
C GLY A 368 14.41 8.47 -5.52
N VAL A 369 14.69 8.15 -4.26
CA VAL A 369 15.21 9.12 -3.29
C VAL A 369 16.61 8.77 -2.77
N VAL A 370 16.89 7.49 -2.57
CA VAL A 370 18.10 7.04 -1.86
C VAL A 370 19.16 6.48 -2.79
N MET A 371 18.77 5.84 -3.89
CA MET A 371 19.74 5.27 -4.83
C MET A 371 20.46 6.37 -5.60
N PRO A 372 21.80 6.40 -5.59
CA PRO A 372 22.56 7.42 -6.33
C PRO A 372 22.31 7.25 -7.85
N PRO A 373 22.47 8.33 -8.64
CA PRO A 373 22.22 8.31 -10.09
C PRO A 373 22.96 7.19 -10.84
N GLU A 374 24.21 6.96 -10.48
CA GLU A 374 25.08 5.92 -11.05
C GLU A 374 24.61 4.48 -10.73
N GLY A 375 23.81 4.31 -9.70
CA GLY A 375 23.22 3.02 -9.33
C GLY A 375 21.86 2.74 -9.97
N LYS A 376 21.25 3.73 -10.62
CA LYS A 376 19.93 3.59 -11.24
C LYS A 376 20.00 2.72 -12.51
N PRO A 377 19.03 1.84 -12.72
CA PRO A 377 18.99 1.02 -13.94
C PRO A 377 18.61 1.86 -15.16
N ASN A 378 18.97 1.34 -16.34
CA ASN A 378 18.46 1.83 -17.62
C ASN A 378 17.18 1.10 -18.02
N VAL A 379 17.13 -0.22 -17.73
CA VAL A 379 15.98 -1.09 -18.03
C VAL A 379 15.63 -1.91 -16.81
N MET A 380 14.43 -1.69 -16.28
CA MET A 380 13.90 -2.43 -15.14
C MET A 380 12.79 -3.37 -15.57
N ALA A 381 12.74 -4.58 -14.98
CA ALA A 381 11.56 -5.44 -15.08
C ALA A 381 10.82 -5.53 -13.74
N THR A 382 9.48 -5.57 -13.81
CA THR A 382 8.59 -5.68 -12.63
C THR A 382 7.28 -6.39 -12.96
N ASP A 383 6.63 -6.93 -11.93
CA ASP A 383 5.33 -7.59 -12.01
C ASP A 383 4.18 -6.74 -11.43
N ALA A 384 4.39 -5.42 -11.32
CA ALA A 384 3.43 -4.53 -10.68
C ALA A 384 3.23 -3.23 -11.45
N CYS A 385 2.00 -2.95 -11.91
CA CYS A 385 1.61 -1.68 -12.52
C CYS A 385 1.90 -0.48 -11.61
N LYS A 386 1.66 -0.61 -10.30
CA LYS A 386 1.96 0.45 -9.32
C LYS A 386 3.45 0.79 -9.29
N GLN A 387 4.31 -0.22 -9.35
CA GLN A 387 5.76 0.00 -9.32
C GLN A 387 6.23 0.70 -10.59
N ASP A 388 5.75 0.29 -11.76
CA ASP A 388 6.02 0.95 -13.03
C ASP A 388 5.65 2.44 -12.94
N TYR A 389 4.44 2.75 -12.52
CA TYR A 389 3.97 4.13 -12.37
C TYR A 389 4.86 4.97 -11.45
N TYR A 390 5.27 4.43 -10.31
CA TYR A 390 6.12 5.17 -9.38
C TYR A 390 7.54 5.36 -9.90
N ILE A 391 8.12 4.37 -10.54
CA ILE A 391 9.46 4.47 -11.11
C ILE A 391 9.51 5.54 -12.20
N THR A 392 8.54 5.56 -13.09
CA THR A 392 8.48 6.57 -14.15
C THR A 392 8.28 7.98 -13.62
N GLY A 393 7.51 8.14 -12.53
CA GLY A 393 7.32 9.43 -11.87
C GLY A 393 8.54 9.90 -11.07
N HIS A 394 9.15 9.02 -10.28
CA HIS A 394 10.25 9.36 -9.37
C HIS A 394 11.64 9.44 -10.05
N CYS A 395 11.78 8.83 -11.23
CA CYS A 395 13.08 8.79 -11.91
C CYS A 395 13.30 9.92 -12.91
N HIS A 396 12.36 10.81 -13.04
CA HIS A 396 12.54 12.00 -13.86
C HIS A 396 13.62 12.93 -13.25
N PRO A 397 14.62 13.38 -14.00
CA PRO A 397 14.79 13.29 -15.47
C PRO A 397 15.48 12.00 -15.97
N HIS A 398 15.85 11.08 -15.11
CA HIS A 398 16.50 9.82 -15.52
C HIS A 398 15.45 8.88 -16.10
N LYS A 399 15.41 8.73 -17.42
CA LYS A 399 14.44 7.89 -18.12
C LYS A 399 14.80 6.42 -17.96
N VAL A 400 14.06 5.70 -17.14
CA VAL A 400 14.14 4.25 -17.02
C VAL A 400 13.14 3.62 -17.99
N GLN A 401 13.58 2.64 -18.74
CA GLN A 401 12.69 1.80 -19.50
C GLN A 401 12.13 0.70 -18.60
N VAL A 402 10.85 0.39 -18.73
CA VAL A 402 10.23 -0.66 -17.93
C VAL A 402 9.76 -1.80 -18.82
N ARG A 403 9.99 -3.02 -18.32
CA ARG A 403 9.40 -4.26 -18.80
C ARG A 403 8.47 -4.79 -17.75
N TYR A 404 7.22 -4.96 -18.09
CA TYR A 404 6.19 -5.45 -17.20
C TYR A 404 5.71 -6.84 -17.63
N GLY A 405 5.57 -7.77 -16.70
CA GLY A 405 5.05 -9.10 -16.98
C GLY A 405 4.77 -9.91 -15.73
N ALA A 406 4.52 -11.20 -15.92
CA ALA A 406 4.32 -12.12 -14.79
C ALA A 406 5.61 -12.28 -13.96
N MET A 407 5.46 -12.71 -12.71
CA MET A 407 6.61 -13.00 -11.82
C MET A 407 7.63 -13.92 -12.49
N GLU A 408 7.15 -14.93 -13.23
CA GLU A 408 7.98 -15.89 -13.97
C GLU A 408 8.84 -15.21 -15.03
N ASP A 409 8.26 -14.29 -15.79
CA ASP A 409 8.97 -13.54 -16.83
C ASP A 409 10.04 -12.62 -16.21
N CYS A 410 9.71 -11.99 -15.06
CA CYS A 410 10.66 -11.17 -14.31
C CYS A 410 11.82 -11.98 -13.73
N VAL A 411 11.55 -13.15 -13.14
CA VAL A 411 12.61 -14.04 -12.62
C VAL A 411 13.48 -14.57 -13.76
N GLU A 412 12.89 -14.93 -14.91
CA GLU A 412 13.66 -15.32 -16.11
C GLU A 412 14.56 -14.17 -16.59
N ALA A 413 14.06 -12.94 -16.58
CA ALA A 413 14.87 -11.77 -16.91
C ALA A 413 16.00 -11.56 -15.90
N ALA A 414 15.78 -11.81 -14.60
CA ALA A 414 16.83 -11.72 -13.59
C ALA A 414 17.95 -12.73 -13.83
N VAL A 415 17.60 -13.96 -14.22
CA VAL A 415 18.57 -15.05 -14.48
C VAL A 415 19.31 -14.83 -15.78
N THR A 416 18.65 -14.38 -16.84
CA THR A 416 19.23 -14.30 -18.20
C THR A 416 19.77 -12.92 -18.56
N GLY A 417 19.39 -11.87 -17.85
CA GLY A 417 19.64 -10.47 -18.22
C GLY A 417 18.82 -10.01 -19.44
N LYS A 418 17.82 -10.82 -19.88
CA LYS A 418 17.05 -10.57 -21.09
C LYS A 418 15.55 -10.67 -20.85
N TRP A 419 14.82 -9.71 -21.36
CA TRP A 419 13.35 -9.76 -21.36
C TRP A 419 12.85 -10.69 -22.47
N LYS A 420 11.97 -11.62 -22.09
CA LYS A 420 11.31 -12.54 -23.01
C LYS A 420 9.80 -12.62 -22.75
N GLY A 421 9.29 -11.77 -21.84
CA GLY A 421 7.87 -11.75 -21.51
C GLY A 421 7.03 -11.29 -22.71
N GLU A 422 5.95 -12.00 -22.96
CA GLU A 422 5.01 -11.71 -24.05
C GLU A 422 3.58 -11.67 -23.50
N TRP A 423 2.74 -10.90 -24.17
CA TRP A 423 1.31 -10.96 -23.93
C TRP A 423 0.75 -12.34 -24.31
N ARG A 424 0.13 -13.03 -23.34
CA ARG A 424 -0.47 -14.36 -23.55
C ARG A 424 -1.94 -14.37 -23.19
#